data_e95931e53ee9880738220d44c22c99d5
#
_entry.id   e95931e53ee9880738220d44c22c99d5
#
_cell.length_a   1.000
_cell.length_b   1.000
_cell.length_c   1.000
_cell.angle_alpha   90.00
_cell.angle_beta   90.00
_cell.angle_gamma   90.00
#
_symmetry.space_group_name_H-M   'P 1'
#
loop_
_entity.id
_entity.type
_entity.pdbx_description
1 polymer ?
#
loop_
_entity_poly.entity_id
_entity_poly.type
_entity_poly.pdbx_seq_one_letter_code
_entity_poly.pdbx_strand_id
1 'polypeptide(L)'
;MTVEIALVFTIIAAALYLFASEKLPLDVTAILILITLIAIPLLFHSQWLLDRGVNLEAAFPTVREGLSGLSSTATVTVLAMFILSAGIQRSGLIHVLGQRLFPLVGTSELRMILIIAALVGLISGFINNTAAVAVAIPLILDMARRLKMQASRLLMPVSFFGMLGGTLTLIGTSTNILASSILAEREDFGRQIGMFEFTHLGLIVLGVGLVYFITIGRWLMPKRDLVHLGNDEERFIIELGITADSPLVDQTLEARGFAVKASVDVLKLVRGDTVHIKRAERVHLRAGDIIQVHAELRQVMDLIKSDEVRVLSVSGKSGKVRGDGVLVRVLLRDPDVFEDRPARDAKFWERYNARLIGLEAERLEANRIADESLGVGTIALLELSRTALFRLREVGDLVVLKESQDDFDRKKMWLAGGIMAAVVLGATLTPLPIVVTALLGVVVMVATGCVDRDDMYTGVSWPVIFLLAGVIPLGIAMTKSGAADLVAGLLAGQAAGWHPILVLMALYLVTTLLTEIVSNNASVVILVPVAIALGEILQIDMFALVLAVMFAASTSFLTPIGYQTNTMIYGTGLYRFTDFAWVGAPLNLLLMVVTSTSIWWFWLA
;
A
#
# COMPACT_ATOMS: atom_id res chain seq x y z
N MET A 1 28.28 12.51 27.50
CA MET A 1 27.10 11.67 27.25
C MET A 1 26.60 11.18 28.62
N THR A 2 25.40 11.59 28.98
CA THR A 2 24.79 11.15 30.27
C THR A 2 24.26 9.72 30.13
N VAL A 3 23.94 9.09 31.26
CA VAL A 3 23.38 7.72 31.28
C VAL A 3 22.02 7.69 30.58
N GLU A 4 21.23 8.74 30.77
CA GLU A 4 19.90 8.91 30.16
C GLU A 4 19.99 8.93 28.62
N ILE A 5 20.91 9.73 28.07
CA ILE A 5 21.18 9.81 26.63
C ILE A 5 21.63 8.44 26.09
N ALA A 6 22.52 7.75 26.83
CA ALA A 6 23.00 6.42 26.42
C ALA A 6 21.86 5.39 26.38
N LEU A 7 20.94 5.42 27.34
CA LEU A 7 19.76 4.56 27.38
C LEU A 7 18.82 4.84 26.20
N VAL A 8 18.53 6.12 25.90
CA VAL A 8 17.67 6.49 24.76
C VAL A 8 18.30 6.03 23.46
N PHE A 9 19.60 6.23 23.23
CA PHE A 9 20.28 5.71 22.03
C PHE A 9 20.28 4.20 21.96
N THR A 10 20.38 3.50 23.09
CA THR A 10 20.27 2.03 23.12
C THR A 10 18.88 1.58 22.69
N ILE A 11 17.82 2.25 23.17
CA ILE A 11 16.44 1.97 22.75
C ILE A 11 16.25 2.26 21.27
N ILE A 12 16.76 3.39 20.75
CA ILE A 12 16.71 3.74 19.34
C ILE A 12 17.45 2.69 18.50
N ALA A 13 18.65 2.30 18.89
CA ALA A 13 19.43 1.29 18.16
C ALA A 13 18.73 -0.08 18.15
N ALA A 14 18.13 -0.48 19.30
CA ALA A 14 17.34 -1.70 19.39
C ALA A 14 16.07 -1.61 18.51
N ALA A 15 15.38 -0.48 18.52
CA ALA A 15 14.21 -0.22 17.68
C ALA A 15 14.56 -0.30 16.21
N LEU A 16 15.64 0.38 15.76
CA LEU A 16 16.14 0.34 14.39
C LEU A 16 16.51 -1.08 13.96
N TYR A 17 17.19 -1.83 14.84
CA TYR A 17 17.53 -3.23 14.57
C TYR A 17 16.29 -4.10 14.41
N LEU A 18 15.28 -3.95 15.27
CA LEU A 18 14.04 -4.72 15.20
C LEU A 18 13.23 -4.36 13.95
N PHE A 19 13.14 -3.09 13.59
CA PHE A 19 12.49 -2.63 12.37
C PHE A 19 13.21 -3.11 11.11
N ALA A 20 14.54 -3.07 11.08
CA ALA A 20 15.33 -3.50 9.92
C ALA A 20 15.41 -5.03 9.77
N SER A 21 15.37 -5.78 10.88
CA SER A 21 15.47 -7.25 10.86
C SER A 21 14.14 -7.96 10.62
N GLU A 22 13.01 -7.22 10.70
CA GLU A 22 11.63 -7.74 10.56
C GLU A 22 11.33 -8.99 11.41
N LYS A 23 12.14 -9.23 12.47
CA LYS A 23 11.94 -10.37 13.38
C LYS A 23 10.63 -10.30 14.16
N LEU A 24 10.15 -9.10 14.41
CA LEU A 24 8.86 -8.83 15.02
C LEU A 24 8.03 -7.96 14.08
N PRO A 25 6.69 -8.14 14.05
CA PRO A 25 5.79 -7.23 13.36
C PRO A 25 5.99 -5.77 13.80
N LEU A 26 5.76 -4.82 12.89
CA LEU A 26 5.95 -3.38 13.15
C LEU A 26 5.16 -2.87 14.35
N ASP A 27 3.93 -3.32 14.50
CA ASP A 27 3.02 -2.98 15.60
C ASP A 27 3.52 -3.51 16.95
N VAL A 28 4.01 -4.76 16.98
CA VAL A 28 4.57 -5.38 18.19
C VAL A 28 5.86 -4.65 18.61
N THR A 29 6.73 -4.33 17.66
CA THR A 29 7.95 -3.55 17.92
C THR A 29 7.62 -2.17 18.48
N ALA A 30 6.63 -1.48 17.93
CA ALA A 30 6.20 -0.17 18.39
C ALA A 30 5.63 -0.21 19.83
N ILE A 31 4.80 -1.22 20.12
CA ILE A 31 4.27 -1.45 21.48
C ILE A 31 5.40 -1.77 22.46
N LEU A 32 6.38 -2.56 22.04
CA LEU A 32 7.57 -2.88 22.88
C LEU A 32 8.36 -1.61 23.22
N ILE A 33 8.59 -0.73 22.24
CA ILE A 33 9.24 0.58 22.47
C ILE A 33 8.44 1.39 23.48
N LEU A 34 7.12 1.51 23.27
CA LEU A 34 6.21 2.23 24.17
C LEU A 34 6.32 1.72 25.62
N ILE A 35 6.21 0.39 25.79
CA ILE A 35 6.28 -0.24 27.12
C ILE A 35 7.67 0.02 27.74
N THR A 36 8.74 -0.13 26.98
CA THR A 36 10.12 0.07 27.46
C THR A 36 10.34 1.49 27.94
N LEU A 37 9.88 2.50 27.19
CA LEU A 37 10.00 3.91 27.54
C LEU A 37 9.26 4.28 28.83
N ILE A 38 8.07 3.68 29.05
CA ILE A 38 7.29 3.91 30.28
C ILE A 38 7.83 3.10 31.45
N ALA A 39 8.29 1.87 31.22
CA ALA A 39 8.70 0.96 32.30
C ALA A 39 10.06 1.33 32.92
N ILE A 40 11.00 1.85 32.12
CA ILE A 40 12.35 2.19 32.62
C ILE A 40 12.30 3.14 33.81
N PRO A 41 11.66 4.32 33.76
CA PRO A 41 11.62 5.21 34.92
C PRO A 41 10.88 4.63 36.14
N LEU A 42 9.85 3.78 35.89
CA LEU A 42 9.07 3.15 36.96
C LEU A 42 9.82 2.01 37.66
N LEU A 43 10.57 1.19 36.89
CA LEU A 43 11.29 0.03 37.44
C LEU A 43 12.63 0.40 38.06
N PHE A 44 13.29 1.41 37.55
CA PHE A 44 14.64 1.81 37.97
C PHE A 44 14.64 3.11 38.77
N HIS A 45 13.50 3.48 39.36
CA HIS A 45 13.44 4.59 40.30
C HIS A 45 14.18 4.22 41.59
N SER A 46 15.40 4.78 41.79
CA SER A 46 16.16 4.58 43.02
C SER A 46 16.90 5.85 43.44
N GLN A 47 16.93 6.14 44.76
CA GLN A 47 17.69 7.27 45.30
C GLN A 47 19.19 7.17 44.97
N TRP A 48 19.72 5.96 44.85
CA TRP A 48 21.10 5.71 44.45
C TRP A 48 21.46 6.23 43.03
N LEU A 49 20.52 6.21 42.10
CA LEU A 49 20.68 6.81 40.77
C LEU A 49 20.61 8.34 40.81
N LEU A 50 19.67 8.87 41.60
CA LEU A 50 19.51 10.32 41.80
C LEU A 50 20.76 10.93 42.46
N ASP A 51 21.35 10.27 43.45
CA ASP A 51 22.58 10.70 44.11
C ASP A 51 23.79 10.75 43.16
N ARG A 52 23.72 10.02 42.04
CA ARG A 52 24.72 10.03 40.95
C ARG A 52 24.38 10.98 39.81
N GLY A 53 23.36 11.79 39.97
CA GLY A 53 22.94 12.74 38.96
C GLY A 53 22.13 12.11 37.79
N VAL A 54 21.66 10.85 37.94
CA VAL A 54 20.83 10.18 36.91
C VAL A 54 19.37 10.32 37.30
N ASN A 55 18.62 11.10 36.52
CA ASN A 55 17.19 11.34 36.73
C ASN A 55 16.37 10.78 35.57
N LEU A 56 15.99 9.50 35.69
CA LEU A 56 15.22 8.81 34.64
C LEU A 56 13.79 9.35 34.53
N GLU A 57 13.17 9.83 35.61
CA GLU A 57 11.82 10.40 35.59
C GLU A 57 11.75 11.70 34.75
N ALA A 58 12.81 12.52 34.83
CA ALA A 58 12.89 13.75 34.05
C ALA A 58 13.22 13.48 32.58
N ALA A 59 14.02 12.43 32.29
CA ALA A 59 14.54 12.12 30.95
C ALA A 59 13.62 11.24 30.11
N PHE A 60 12.70 10.50 30.75
CA PHE A 60 11.78 9.59 30.05
C PHE A 60 10.33 10.08 30.14
N PRO A 61 9.46 9.66 29.21
CA PRO A 61 8.06 10.04 29.24
C PRO A 61 7.35 9.42 30.46
N THR A 62 6.48 10.20 31.09
CA THR A 62 5.51 9.72 32.07
C THR A 62 4.52 8.75 31.42
N VAL A 63 3.75 7.99 32.19
CA VAL A 63 2.69 7.10 31.66
C VAL A 63 1.72 7.87 30.75
N ARG A 64 1.34 9.09 31.15
CA ARG A 64 0.43 9.94 30.36
C ARG A 64 1.06 10.35 29.02
N GLU A 65 2.30 10.80 29.04
CA GLU A 65 3.04 11.18 27.84
C GLU A 65 3.36 9.95 26.97
N GLY A 66 3.67 8.81 27.58
CA GLY A 66 3.85 7.56 26.85
C GLY A 66 2.61 7.11 26.10
N LEU A 67 1.43 7.26 26.70
CA LEU A 67 0.15 6.94 26.06
C LEU A 67 -0.39 8.06 25.15
N SER A 68 0.24 9.24 25.13
CA SER A 68 -0.20 10.37 24.31
C SER A 68 -0.20 10.05 22.81
N GLY A 69 0.71 9.17 22.37
CA GLY A 69 0.77 8.72 20.99
C GLY A 69 -0.53 8.04 20.51
N LEU A 70 -1.23 7.31 21.38
CA LEU A 70 -2.53 6.68 21.05
C LEU A 70 -3.66 7.73 20.90
N SER A 71 -3.62 8.80 21.68
CA SER A 71 -4.62 9.86 21.70
C SER A 71 -4.20 11.11 20.91
N SER A 72 -3.06 11.07 20.23
CA SER A 72 -2.58 12.21 19.45
C SER A 72 -3.54 12.53 18.30
N THR A 73 -3.68 13.80 18.00
CA THR A 73 -4.50 14.27 16.86
C THR A 73 -4.01 13.68 15.55
N ALA A 74 -2.70 13.40 15.43
CA ALA A 74 -2.12 12.72 14.27
C ALA A 74 -2.65 11.30 14.12
N THR A 75 -2.55 10.49 15.15
CA THR A 75 -2.98 9.09 15.13
C THR A 75 -4.47 8.99 14.78
N VAL A 76 -5.30 9.82 15.41
CA VAL A 76 -6.74 9.87 15.13
C VAL A 76 -7.02 10.35 13.70
N THR A 77 -6.28 11.35 13.20
CA THR A 77 -6.42 11.83 11.81
C THR A 77 -6.05 10.74 10.81
N VAL A 78 -4.92 10.06 11.01
CA VAL A 78 -4.47 8.96 10.14
C VAL A 78 -5.50 7.83 10.15
N LEU A 79 -6.04 7.46 11.33
CA LEU A 79 -7.12 6.48 11.45
C LEU A 79 -8.34 6.86 10.60
N ALA A 80 -8.81 8.11 10.76
CA ALA A 80 -9.95 8.63 9.99
C ALA A 80 -9.66 8.63 8.47
N MET A 81 -8.44 9.02 8.08
CA MET A 81 -8.04 9.05 6.67
C MET A 81 -7.95 7.65 6.04
N PHE A 82 -7.53 6.62 6.78
CA PHE A 82 -7.60 5.24 6.29
C PHE A 82 -9.03 4.82 5.97
N ILE A 83 -9.99 5.14 6.85
CA ILE A 83 -11.41 4.81 6.64
C ILE A 83 -11.98 5.58 5.43
N LEU A 84 -11.68 6.88 5.31
CA LEU A 84 -12.09 7.69 4.17
C LEU A 84 -11.49 7.17 2.85
N SER A 85 -10.20 6.81 2.86
CA SER A 85 -9.52 6.17 1.72
C SER A 85 -10.17 4.86 1.32
N ALA A 86 -10.55 4.01 2.29
CA ALA A 86 -11.25 2.76 2.02
C ALA A 86 -12.60 3.01 1.32
N GLY A 87 -13.32 4.06 1.73
CA GLY A 87 -14.56 4.50 1.07
C GLY A 87 -14.35 4.92 -0.39
N ILE A 88 -13.32 5.71 -0.66
CA ILE A 88 -12.95 6.10 -2.04
C ILE A 88 -12.60 4.89 -2.90
N GLN A 89 -11.79 3.97 -2.36
CA GLN A 89 -11.38 2.76 -3.08
C GLN A 89 -12.57 1.86 -3.40
N ARG A 90 -13.43 1.60 -2.40
CA ARG A 90 -14.63 0.79 -2.57
C ARG A 90 -15.61 1.38 -3.57
N SER A 91 -15.71 2.71 -3.61
CA SER A 91 -16.61 3.40 -4.56
C SER A 91 -16.22 3.22 -6.03
N GLY A 92 -14.98 2.77 -6.31
CA GLY A 92 -14.45 2.62 -7.65
C GLY A 92 -14.11 3.94 -8.36
N LEU A 93 -14.06 5.05 -7.62
CA LEU A 93 -13.80 6.39 -8.20
C LEU A 93 -12.50 6.41 -9.01
N ILE A 94 -11.41 5.84 -8.45
CA ILE A 94 -10.10 5.78 -9.11
C ILE A 94 -10.18 4.98 -10.42
N HIS A 95 -10.88 3.84 -10.38
CA HIS A 95 -11.05 2.96 -11.54
C HIS A 95 -11.80 3.67 -12.68
N VAL A 96 -12.91 4.33 -12.36
CA VAL A 96 -13.73 5.07 -13.35
C VAL A 96 -12.98 6.28 -13.91
N LEU A 97 -12.24 7.02 -13.07
CA LEU A 97 -11.39 8.11 -13.55
C LEU A 97 -10.29 7.59 -14.49
N GLY A 98 -9.64 6.48 -14.13
CA GLY A 98 -8.66 5.83 -14.99
C GLY A 98 -9.27 5.45 -16.35
N GLN A 99 -10.39 4.74 -16.36
CA GLN A 99 -11.06 4.34 -17.59
C GLN A 99 -11.44 5.53 -18.51
N ARG A 100 -11.75 6.69 -17.93
CA ARG A 100 -12.05 7.91 -18.71
C ARG A 100 -10.81 8.59 -19.27
N LEU A 101 -9.69 8.54 -18.56
CA LEU A 101 -8.44 9.19 -18.97
C LEU A 101 -7.64 8.35 -19.97
N PHE A 102 -7.70 7.03 -19.86
CA PHE A 102 -6.91 6.15 -20.72
C PHE A 102 -7.18 6.24 -22.23
N PRO A 103 -8.40 6.47 -22.73
CA PRO A 103 -8.61 6.69 -24.16
C PRO A 103 -7.78 7.86 -24.73
N LEU A 104 -7.36 8.81 -23.88
CA LEU A 104 -6.53 9.95 -24.27
C LEU A 104 -5.06 9.58 -24.50
N VAL A 105 -4.61 8.42 -24.04
CA VAL A 105 -3.21 7.95 -24.17
C VAL A 105 -2.84 7.70 -25.62
N GLY A 106 -3.73 7.08 -26.40
CA GLY A 106 -3.38 6.53 -27.70
C GLY A 106 -2.23 5.53 -27.56
N THR A 107 -1.23 5.58 -28.44
CA THR A 107 -0.03 4.72 -28.42
C THR A 107 1.21 5.40 -27.84
N SER A 108 1.05 6.56 -27.19
CA SER A 108 2.18 7.37 -26.73
C SER A 108 2.54 7.08 -25.28
N GLU A 109 3.76 6.59 -25.05
CA GLU A 109 4.32 6.38 -23.72
C GLU A 109 4.37 7.69 -22.89
N LEU A 110 4.71 8.81 -23.53
CA LEU A 110 4.74 10.12 -22.86
C LEU A 110 3.35 10.52 -22.33
N ARG A 111 2.30 10.32 -23.13
CA ARG A 111 0.93 10.61 -22.68
C ARG A 111 0.52 9.68 -21.54
N MET A 112 0.96 8.42 -21.56
CA MET A 112 0.72 7.50 -20.45
C MET A 112 1.37 7.99 -19.16
N ILE A 113 2.64 8.40 -19.20
CA ILE A 113 3.35 8.97 -18.03
C ILE A 113 2.63 10.23 -17.51
N LEU A 114 2.18 11.13 -18.39
CA LEU A 114 1.40 12.30 -18.00
C LEU A 114 0.09 11.93 -17.29
N ILE A 115 -0.62 10.93 -17.82
CA ILE A 115 -1.89 10.47 -17.24
C ILE A 115 -1.65 9.76 -15.90
N ILE A 116 -0.58 8.97 -15.77
CA ILE A 116 -0.18 8.36 -14.50
C ILE A 116 0.14 9.46 -13.48
N ALA A 117 0.92 10.46 -13.84
CA ALA A 117 1.26 11.58 -12.95
C ALA A 117 0.00 12.35 -12.51
N ALA A 118 -0.93 12.61 -13.43
CA ALA A 118 -2.18 13.28 -13.12
C ALA A 118 -3.12 12.41 -12.28
N LEU A 119 -3.31 11.15 -12.62
CA LEU A 119 -4.23 10.26 -11.93
C LEU A 119 -3.67 9.82 -10.57
N VAL A 120 -2.49 9.22 -10.57
CA VAL A 120 -1.91 8.66 -9.33
C VAL A 120 -1.31 9.76 -8.48
N GLY A 121 -0.54 10.68 -9.06
CA GLY A 121 0.13 11.75 -8.33
C GLY A 121 -0.86 12.70 -7.65
N LEU A 122 -1.88 13.22 -8.35
CA LEU A 122 -2.83 14.14 -7.74
C LEU A 122 -3.76 13.45 -6.73
N ILE A 123 -4.23 12.24 -7.05
CA ILE A 123 -5.11 11.49 -6.15
C ILE A 123 -4.37 11.09 -4.87
N SER A 124 -3.10 10.70 -4.97
CA SER A 124 -2.26 10.33 -3.83
C SER A 124 -2.03 11.47 -2.83
N GLY A 125 -2.22 12.71 -3.25
CA GLY A 125 -2.23 13.86 -2.34
C GLY A 125 -3.40 13.86 -1.34
N PHE A 126 -4.46 13.11 -1.59
CA PHE A 126 -5.68 13.10 -0.79
C PHE A 126 -6.05 11.74 -0.21
N ILE A 127 -5.43 10.67 -0.69
CA ILE A 127 -5.62 9.30 -0.20
C ILE A 127 -4.26 8.66 0.04
N ASN A 128 -4.26 7.55 0.78
CA ASN A 128 -3.04 6.79 1.04
C ASN A 128 -2.36 6.35 -0.26
N ASN A 129 -1.05 6.58 -0.38
CA ASN A 129 -0.22 6.25 -1.54
C ASN A 129 -0.33 4.76 -1.93
N THR A 130 -0.24 3.87 -0.93
CA THR A 130 -0.33 2.42 -1.14
C THR A 130 -1.65 2.05 -1.80
N ALA A 131 -2.74 2.66 -1.35
CA ALA A 131 -4.07 2.43 -1.87
C ALA A 131 -4.23 2.92 -3.32
N ALA A 132 -3.73 4.13 -3.63
CA ALA A 132 -3.77 4.69 -4.98
C ALA A 132 -2.99 3.82 -5.97
N VAL A 133 -1.78 3.40 -5.58
CA VAL A 133 -0.89 2.56 -6.40
C VAL A 133 -1.46 1.14 -6.56
N ALA A 134 -2.02 0.54 -5.48
CA ALA A 134 -2.65 -0.78 -5.53
C ALA A 134 -3.77 -0.88 -6.56
N VAL A 135 -4.60 0.16 -6.67
CA VAL A 135 -5.68 0.22 -7.68
C VAL A 135 -5.12 0.51 -9.06
N ALA A 136 -4.06 1.32 -9.16
CA ALA A 136 -3.48 1.70 -10.44
C ALA A 136 -2.70 0.55 -11.12
N ILE A 137 -2.01 -0.32 -10.37
CA ILE A 137 -1.19 -1.41 -10.92
C ILE A 137 -1.97 -2.28 -11.91
N PRO A 138 -3.09 -2.95 -11.53
CA PRO A 138 -3.81 -3.82 -12.45
C PRO A 138 -4.37 -3.05 -13.67
N LEU A 139 -4.79 -1.80 -13.46
CA LEU A 139 -5.31 -0.94 -14.50
C LEU A 139 -4.23 -0.58 -15.53
N ILE A 140 -3.03 -0.24 -15.08
CA ILE A 140 -1.88 0.06 -15.95
C ILE A 140 -1.37 -1.20 -16.66
N LEU A 141 -1.38 -2.36 -15.99
CA LEU A 141 -1.02 -3.64 -16.61
C LEU A 141 -1.97 -4.01 -17.75
N ASP A 142 -3.29 -3.86 -17.56
CA ASP A 142 -4.28 -4.08 -18.60
C ASP A 142 -4.05 -3.13 -19.80
N MET A 143 -3.80 -1.85 -19.53
CA MET A 143 -3.51 -0.87 -20.57
C MET A 143 -2.18 -1.13 -21.30
N ALA A 144 -1.12 -1.51 -20.55
CA ALA A 144 0.16 -1.86 -21.16
C ALA A 144 0.01 -2.98 -22.20
N ARG A 145 -0.80 -4.00 -21.85
CA ARG A 145 -1.13 -5.11 -22.77
C ARG A 145 -1.90 -4.62 -24.00
N ARG A 146 -3.01 -3.90 -23.81
CA ARG A 146 -3.87 -3.41 -24.89
C ARG A 146 -3.11 -2.52 -25.87
N LEU A 147 -2.21 -1.69 -25.37
CA LEU A 147 -1.43 -0.76 -26.16
C LEU A 147 -0.06 -1.33 -26.60
N LYS A 148 0.25 -2.59 -26.24
CA LYS A 148 1.54 -3.25 -26.52
C LYS A 148 2.73 -2.43 -26.02
N MET A 149 2.59 -1.83 -24.83
CA MET A 149 3.63 -1.06 -24.15
C MET A 149 4.33 -1.94 -23.09
N GLN A 150 5.61 -1.70 -22.85
CA GLN A 150 6.36 -2.42 -21.82
C GLN A 150 5.89 -2.05 -20.42
N ALA A 151 5.35 -3.01 -19.67
CA ALA A 151 4.77 -2.80 -18.36
C ALA A 151 5.79 -2.23 -17.35
N SER A 152 7.06 -2.64 -17.41
CA SER A 152 8.12 -2.14 -16.55
C SER A 152 8.39 -0.63 -16.68
N ARG A 153 8.09 -0.03 -17.85
CA ARG A 153 8.26 1.40 -18.08
C ARG A 153 7.10 2.24 -17.56
N LEU A 154 6.02 1.60 -17.15
CA LEU A 154 4.82 2.28 -16.67
C LEU A 154 4.63 2.12 -15.16
N LEU A 155 4.97 0.95 -14.58
CA LEU A 155 4.72 0.68 -13.16
C LEU A 155 5.66 1.45 -12.22
N MET A 156 6.93 1.67 -12.60
CA MET A 156 7.84 2.49 -11.78
C MET A 156 7.35 3.94 -11.66
N PRO A 157 6.93 4.64 -12.74
CA PRO A 157 6.22 5.90 -12.63
C PRO A 157 4.98 5.86 -11.73
N VAL A 158 4.19 4.78 -11.75
CA VAL A 158 3.01 4.64 -10.87
C VAL A 158 3.41 4.72 -9.39
N SER A 159 4.43 3.96 -8.97
CA SER A 159 4.92 3.98 -7.60
C SER A 159 5.48 5.36 -7.22
N PHE A 160 6.36 5.90 -8.06
CA PHE A 160 7.08 7.15 -7.76
C PHE A 160 6.14 8.36 -7.76
N PHE A 161 5.18 8.45 -8.71
CA PHE A 161 4.17 9.50 -8.65
C PHE A 161 3.19 9.33 -7.49
N GLY A 162 2.94 8.10 -7.03
CA GLY A 162 2.23 7.86 -5.79
C GLY A 162 2.93 8.52 -4.59
N MET A 163 4.23 8.31 -4.44
CA MET A 163 5.03 8.91 -3.37
C MET A 163 5.16 10.44 -3.51
N LEU A 164 5.49 10.94 -4.72
CA LEU A 164 5.57 12.38 -4.98
C LEU A 164 4.22 13.07 -4.77
N GLY A 165 3.11 12.42 -5.14
CA GLY A 165 1.77 12.91 -4.88
C GLY A 165 1.43 13.02 -3.39
N GLY A 166 1.92 12.08 -2.58
CA GLY A 166 1.76 12.11 -1.13
C GLY A 166 2.38 13.35 -0.47
N THR A 167 3.34 14.01 -1.11
CA THR A 167 3.93 15.26 -0.60
C THR A 167 3.12 16.52 -0.95
N LEU A 168 2.00 16.41 -1.66
CA LEU A 168 1.19 17.57 -2.06
C LEU A 168 0.41 18.19 -0.90
N THR A 169 -0.04 17.37 0.05
CA THR A 169 -0.87 17.83 1.16
C THR A 169 -0.45 17.20 2.48
N LEU A 170 -0.91 17.76 3.57
CA LEU A 170 -0.65 17.22 4.92
C LEU A 170 -1.13 15.76 5.06
N ILE A 171 -2.25 15.40 4.45
CA ILE A 171 -2.89 14.08 4.59
C ILE A 171 -2.43 13.05 3.56
N GLY A 172 -1.67 13.45 2.55
CA GLY A 172 -1.25 12.55 1.47
C GLY A 172 -0.35 11.40 1.95
N THR A 173 0.43 11.62 3.02
CA THR A 173 1.24 10.56 3.64
C THR A 173 1.29 10.71 5.16
N SER A 174 1.39 9.59 5.88
CA SER A 174 1.47 9.56 7.35
C SER A 174 2.69 10.30 7.91
N THR A 175 3.78 10.35 7.17
CA THR A 175 5.02 11.07 7.53
C THR A 175 4.78 12.57 7.74
N ASN A 176 3.96 13.19 6.88
CA ASN A 176 3.63 14.62 6.98
C ASN A 176 2.82 14.92 8.25
N ILE A 177 1.80 14.08 8.53
CA ILE A 177 0.95 14.23 9.71
C ILE A 177 1.78 14.03 10.98
N LEU A 178 2.67 13.04 10.97
CA LEU A 178 3.55 12.73 12.10
C LEU A 178 4.51 13.88 12.40
N ALA A 179 5.20 14.41 11.39
CA ALA A 179 6.09 15.55 11.55
C ALA A 179 5.34 16.79 12.04
N SER A 180 4.14 17.05 11.50
CA SER A 180 3.27 18.13 11.96
C SER A 180 2.89 18.00 13.44
N SER A 181 2.65 16.77 13.92
CA SER A 181 2.32 16.54 15.33
C SER A 181 3.50 16.77 16.26
N ILE A 182 4.68 16.28 15.89
CA ILE A 182 5.90 16.48 16.70
C ILE A 182 6.23 17.98 16.77
N LEU A 183 6.10 18.68 15.67
CA LEU A 183 6.34 20.12 15.62
C LEU A 183 5.29 20.91 16.45
N ALA A 184 4.04 20.47 16.43
CA ALA A 184 2.95 21.13 17.17
C ALA A 184 3.06 20.98 18.70
N GLU A 185 3.83 20.00 19.21
CA GLU A 185 4.11 19.84 20.64
C GLU A 185 5.11 20.88 21.16
N ARG A 186 5.79 21.61 20.27
CA ARG A 186 6.71 22.69 20.66
C ARG A 186 5.92 23.97 20.96
N GLU A 187 6.17 24.54 22.15
CA GLU A 187 5.52 25.80 22.58
C GLU A 187 5.77 26.95 21.61
N ASP A 188 6.98 27.02 21.03
CA ASP A 188 7.42 28.06 20.10
C ASP A 188 6.67 28.01 18.75
N PHE A 189 6.18 26.84 18.35
CA PHE A 189 5.38 26.67 17.12
C PHE A 189 3.89 26.64 17.40
N GLY A 190 3.44 25.90 18.41
CA GLY A 190 2.11 25.92 19.03
C GLY A 190 0.90 25.66 18.13
N ARG A 191 1.10 25.21 16.87
CA ARG A 191 0.05 24.94 15.90
C ARG A 191 0.33 23.70 15.06
N GLN A 192 -0.68 23.14 14.44
CA GLN A 192 -0.48 22.13 13.40
C GLN A 192 -0.15 22.80 12.05
N ILE A 193 0.59 22.08 11.21
CA ILE A 193 0.85 22.50 9.83
C ILE A 193 -0.47 22.50 9.06
N GLY A 194 -0.73 23.55 8.30
CA GLY A 194 -1.92 23.68 7.47
C GLY A 194 -1.97 22.65 6.34
N MET A 195 -3.18 22.27 5.93
CA MET A 195 -3.40 21.21 4.93
C MET A 195 -2.64 21.43 3.62
N PHE A 196 -2.57 22.67 3.14
CA PHE A 196 -1.94 23.07 1.87
C PHE A 196 -0.72 23.98 2.06
N GLU A 197 -0.19 24.10 3.28
CA GLU A 197 0.87 25.06 3.62
C GLU A 197 2.15 24.86 2.79
N PHE A 198 2.47 23.62 2.45
CA PHE A 198 3.63 23.28 1.63
C PHE A 198 3.27 22.72 0.24
N THR A 199 2.01 22.85 -0.19
CA THR A 199 1.55 22.29 -1.49
C THR A 199 2.30 22.87 -2.68
N HIS A 200 2.70 24.14 -2.64
CA HIS A 200 3.52 24.75 -3.70
C HIS A 200 4.88 24.05 -3.85
N LEU A 201 5.52 23.65 -2.74
CA LEU A 201 6.72 22.84 -2.75
C LEU A 201 6.44 21.43 -3.31
N GLY A 202 5.35 20.80 -2.86
CA GLY A 202 4.92 19.48 -3.38
C GLY A 202 4.65 19.49 -4.89
N LEU A 203 4.04 20.57 -5.41
CA LEU A 203 3.80 20.73 -6.86
C LEU A 203 5.13 20.87 -7.64
N ILE A 204 6.11 21.59 -7.10
CA ILE A 204 7.45 21.68 -7.71
C ILE A 204 8.10 20.30 -7.75
N VAL A 205 8.07 19.57 -6.64
CA VAL A 205 8.64 18.21 -6.52
C VAL A 205 7.96 17.24 -7.50
N LEU A 206 6.62 17.26 -7.57
CA LEU A 206 5.86 16.46 -8.53
C LEU A 206 6.18 16.84 -9.98
N GLY A 207 6.28 18.13 -10.27
CA GLY A 207 6.64 18.65 -11.60
C GLY A 207 8.06 18.25 -12.02
N VAL A 208 9.02 18.32 -11.10
CA VAL A 208 10.40 17.85 -11.34
C VAL A 208 10.43 16.35 -11.59
N GLY A 209 9.69 15.56 -10.81
CA GLY A 209 9.53 14.13 -11.05
C GLY A 209 8.94 13.83 -12.44
N LEU A 210 7.94 14.61 -12.86
CA LEU A 210 7.33 14.48 -14.18
C LEU A 210 8.37 14.79 -15.29
N VAL A 211 9.08 15.90 -15.20
CA VAL A 211 10.13 16.25 -16.17
C VAL A 211 11.22 15.18 -16.19
N TYR A 212 11.62 14.68 -15.02
CA TYR A 212 12.60 13.61 -14.93
C TYR A 212 12.15 12.35 -15.68
N PHE A 213 10.93 11.86 -15.46
CA PHE A 213 10.43 10.65 -16.13
C PHE A 213 10.23 10.83 -17.64
N ILE A 214 9.88 12.02 -18.09
CA ILE A 214 9.76 12.34 -19.52
C ILE A 214 11.14 12.40 -20.20
N THR A 215 12.17 12.82 -19.50
CA THR A 215 13.52 13.03 -20.03
C THR A 215 14.46 11.88 -19.65
N ILE A 216 15.13 11.97 -18.52
CA ILE A 216 16.19 11.06 -18.07
C ILE A 216 15.60 9.68 -17.67
N GLY A 217 14.54 9.66 -16.88
CA GLY A 217 13.99 8.43 -16.29
C GLY A 217 13.58 7.41 -17.35
N ARG A 218 12.99 7.85 -18.47
CA ARG A 218 12.60 6.92 -19.55
C ARG A 218 13.79 6.15 -20.16
N TRP A 219 15.01 6.65 -20.08
CA TRP A 219 16.21 5.99 -20.60
C TRP A 219 16.78 5.00 -19.59
N LEU A 220 16.59 5.28 -18.29
CA LEU A 220 17.09 4.46 -17.20
C LEU A 220 16.15 3.31 -16.84
N MET A 221 14.84 3.46 -17.12
CA MET A 221 13.85 2.41 -16.82
C MET A 221 14.13 1.12 -17.60
N PRO A 222 14.03 -0.05 -16.95
CA PRO A 222 14.22 -1.35 -17.59
C PRO A 222 13.14 -1.60 -18.64
N LYS A 223 13.50 -2.34 -19.69
CA LYS A 223 12.61 -2.72 -20.79
C LYS A 223 12.24 -4.19 -20.65
N ARG A 224 11.26 -4.49 -19.81
CA ARG A 224 10.80 -5.86 -19.56
C ARG A 224 9.29 -5.93 -19.63
N ASP A 225 8.78 -7.01 -20.17
CA ASP A 225 7.36 -7.35 -20.16
C ASP A 225 7.13 -8.53 -19.22
N LEU A 226 5.90 -8.69 -18.78
CA LEU A 226 5.47 -9.90 -18.10
C LEU A 226 5.66 -11.06 -19.07
N VAL A 227 6.57 -11.96 -18.76
CA VAL A 227 6.88 -13.13 -19.58
C VAL A 227 5.57 -13.89 -19.81
N HIS A 228 5.17 -14.02 -21.08
CA HIS A 228 4.11 -14.90 -21.59
C HIS A 228 2.84 -14.98 -20.71
N LEU A 229 2.16 -13.87 -20.50
CA LEU A 229 0.74 -13.94 -20.18
C LEU A 229 0.03 -14.16 -21.54
N GLY A 230 -0.34 -15.42 -21.75
CA GLY A 230 -0.83 -15.97 -22.99
C GLY A 230 -1.82 -15.13 -23.79
N ASN A 231 -2.02 -15.56 -25.02
CA ASN A 231 -2.87 -15.00 -26.07
C ASN A 231 -4.16 -14.33 -25.57
N ASP A 232 -4.69 -13.42 -26.39
CA ASP A 232 -5.87 -12.55 -26.21
C ASP A 232 -7.17 -13.20 -25.68
N GLU A 233 -7.23 -14.51 -25.49
CA GLU A 233 -8.33 -15.23 -24.89
C GLU A 233 -8.00 -15.61 -23.44
N GLU A 234 -8.39 -14.76 -22.49
CA GLU A 234 -8.28 -15.01 -21.04
C GLU A 234 -9.25 -16.15 -20.64
N ARG A 235 -8.92 -17.38 -20.95
CA ARG A 235 -9.75 -18.55 -20.65
C ARG A 235 -9.18 -19.33 -19.49
N PHE A 236 -10.06 -19.68 -18.57
CA PHE A 236 -9.75 -20.47 -17.38
C PHE A 236 -10.35 -21.85 -17.51
N ILE A 237 -9.60 -22.86 -17.11
CA ILE A 237 -10.19 -24.17 -16.85
C ILE A 237 -10.83 -24.09 -15.47
N ILE A 238 -12.16 -24.33 -15.44
CA ILE A 238 -12.94 -24.40 -14.20
C ILE A 238 -13.66 -25.76 -14.11
N GLU A 239 -14.04 -26.14 -12.92
CA GLU A 239 -14.78 -27.37 -12.63
C GLU A 239 -16.21 -27.05 -12.23
N LEU A 240 -17.16 -27.68 -12.91
CA LEU A 240 -18.59 -27.57 -12.67
C LEU A 240 -19.12 -28.90 -12.14
N GLY A 241 -19.70 -28.88 -10.95
CA GLY A 241 -20.31 -30.06 -10.33
C GLY A 241 -21.81 -30.12 -10.65
N ILE A 242 -22.31 -31.33 -10.96
CA ILE A 242 -23.73 -31.60 -11.17
C ILE A 242 -24.32 -31.99 -9.82
N THR A 243 -25.21 -31.16 -9.29
CA THR A 243 -25.94 -31.44 -8.04
C THR A 243 -27.15 -32.38 -8.29
N ALA A 244 -27.65 -33.01 -7.25
CA ALA A 244 -28.82 -33.90 -7.39
C ALA A 244 -30.07 -33.16 -7.88
N ASP A 245 -30.21 -31.88 -7.57
CA ASP A 245 -31.32 -31.01 -7.97
C ASP A 245 -31.11 -30.33 -9.33
N SER A 246 -29.99 -30.61 -9.99
CA SER A 246 -29.69 -29.99 -11.29
C SER A 246 -30.64 -30.49 -12.39
N PRO A 247 -31.20 -29.61 -13.21
CA PRO A 247 -32.03 -29.98 -14.35
C PRO A 247 -31.27 -30.72 -15.44
N LEU A 248 -29.94 -30.82 -15.33
CA LEU A 248 -29.07 -31.53 -16.25
C LEU A 248 -28.93 -33.03 -15.93
N VAL A 249 -29.44 -33.51 -14.77
CA VAL A 249 -29.39 -34.94 -14.40
C VAL A 249 -30.17 -35.74 -15.44
N ASP A 250 -29.64 -36.90 -15.82
CA ASP A 250 -30.13 -37.82 -16.84
C ASP A 250 -30.27 -37.24 -18.25
N GLN A 251 -29.64 -36.08 -18.52
CA GLN A 251 -29.57 -35.46 -19.84
C GLN A 251 -28.14 -35.36 -20.34
N THR A 252 -27.96 -35.09 -21.65
CA THR A 252 -26.67 -34.82 -22.22
C THR A 252 -26.47 -33.31 -22.40
N LEU A 253 -25.23 -32.82 -22.30
CA LEU A 253 -24.91 -31.41 -22.51
C LEU A 253 -25.28 -30.96 -23.93
N GLU A 254 -25.09 -31.85 -24.93
CA GLU A 254 -25.44 -31.60 -26.33
C GLU A 254 -26.96 -31.40 -26.49
N ALA A 255 -27.81 -32.26 -25.91
CA ALA A 255 -29.27 -32.16 -26.01
C ALA A 255 -29.82 -30.86 -25.36
N ARG A 256 -29.16 -30.36 -24.31
CA ARG A 256 -29.54 -29.11 -23.64
C ARG A 256 -28.93 -27.87 -24.31
N GLY A 257 -27.97 -28.05 -25.23
CA GLY A 257 -27.21 -26.97 -25.80
C GLY A 257 -26.43 -26.16 -24.75
N PHE A 258 -25.98 -26.82 -23.67
CA PHE A 258 -25.34 -26.16 -22.53
C PHE A 258 -24.10 -25.38 -22.95
N ALA A 259 -23.20 -25.99 -23.71
CA ALA A 259 -21.97 -25.34 -24.20
C ALA A 259 -22.26 -24.05 -24.97
N VAL A 260 -23.29 -24.06 -25.83
CA VAL A 260 -23.71 -22.90 -26.60
C VAL A 260 -24.35 -21.82 -25.74
N LYS A 261 -25.24 -22.21 -24.81
CA LYS A 261 -25.96 -21.27 -23.93
C LYS A 261 -24.99 -20.58 -22.95
N ALA A 262 -24.06 -21.35 -22.36
CA ALA A 262 -23.06 -20.83 -21.44
C ALA A 262 -21.85 -20.24 -22.19
N SER A 263 -21.76 -20.41 -23.51
CA SER A 263 -20.61 -19.99 -24.35
C SER A 263 -19.26 -20.53 -23.86
N VAL A 264 -19.23 -21.78 -23.39
CA VAL A 264 -18.05 -22.45 -22.83
C VAL A 264 -17.66 -23.66 -23.67
N ASP A 265 -16.36 -23.99 -23.67
CA ASP A 265 -15.86 -25.20 -24.33
C ASP A 265 -15.73 -26.32 -23.31
N VAL A 266 -16.44 -27.43 -23.52
CA VAL A 266 -16.37 -28.60 -22.65
C VAL A 266 -15.13 -29.42 -22.96
N LEU A 267 -14.23 -29.57 -22.00
CA LEU A 267 -12.96 -30.28 -22.14
C LEU A 267 -13.09 -31.77 -21.83
N LYS A 268 -13.64 -32.10 -20.67
CA LYS A 268 -13.81 -33.47 -20.19
C LYS A 268 -14.88 -33.57 -19.11
N LEU A 269 -15.38 -34.80 -18.92
CA LEU A 269 -16.28 -35.15 -17.82
C LEU A 269 -15.59 -36.21 -16.94
N VAL A 270 -15.57 -35.95 -15.64
CA VAL A 270 -14.98 -36.82 -14.63
C VAL A 270 -16.09 -37.41 -13.77
N ARG A 271 -16.17 -38.76 -13.74
CA ARG A 271 -17.14 -39.54 -12.93
C ARG A 271 -16.36 -40.56 -12.08
N GLY A 272 -16.17 -40.24 -10.79
CA GLY A 272 -15.25 -41.01 -9.95
C GLY A 272 -13.86 -41.09 -10.58
N ASP A 273 -13.34 -42.29 -10.84
CA ASP A 273 -12.04 -42.51 -11.49
C ASP A 273 -12.10 -42.53 -13.03
N THR A 274 -13.31 -42.46 -13.61
CA THR A 274 -13.48 -42.51 -15.07
C THR A 274 -13.48 -41.12 -15.67
N VAL A 275 -12.66 -40.92 -16.71
CA VAL A 275 -12.54 -39.64 -17.43
C VAL A 275 -13.02 -39.80 -18.87
N HIS A 276 -14.03 -39.04 -19.26
CA HIS A 276 -14.56 -38.98 -20.61
C HIS A 276 -14.03 -37.73 -21.31
N ILE A 277 -13.06 -37.88 -22.21
CA ILE A 277 -12.48 -36.75 -22.98
C ILE A 277 -13.17 -36.63 -24.34
N LYS A 278 -13.28 -37.75 -25.08
CA LYS A 278 -13.96 -37.77 -26.37
C LYS A 278 -15.48 -37.90 -26.15
N ARG A 279 -16.27 -36.97 -26.75
CA ARG A 279 -17.73 -36.94 -26.66
C ARG A 279 -18.28 -36.73 -25.25
N ALA A 280 -17.57 -36.00 -24.38
CA ALA A 280 -18.03 -35.63 -23.04
C ALA A 280 -19.45 -35.04 -23.06
N GLU A 281 -19.79 -34.27 -24.11
CA GLU A 281 -21.10 -33.63 -24.29
C GLU A 281 -22.26 -34.60 -24.55
N ARG A 282 -21.96 -35.84 -24.97
CA ARG A 282 -22.96 -36.88 -25.29
C ARG A 282 -23.21 -37.90 -24.16
N VAL A 283 -22.49 -37.74 -23.07
CA VAL A 283 -22.65 -38.60 -21.91
C VAL A 283 -23.88 -38.12 -21.10
N HIS A 284 -24.76 -39.06 -20.69
CA HIS A 284 -25.83 -38.74 -19.76
C HIS A 284 -25.26 -38.41 -18.40
N LEU A 285 -25.55 -37.20 -17.92
CA LEU A 285 -25.04 -36.68 -16.67
C LEU A 285 -25.70 -37.33 -15.48
N ARG A 286 -24.93 -37.52 -14.41
CA ARG A 286 -25.41 -38.01 -13.11
C ARG A 286 -25.06 -37.03 -12.01
N ALA A 287 -25.81 -37.05 -10.92
CA ALA A 287 -25.44 -36.32 -9.73
C ALA A 287 -24.04 -36.74 -9.25
N GLY A 288 -23.18 -35.77 -8.96
CA GLY A 288 -21.77 -35.98 -8.59
C GLY A 288 -20.79 -35.95 -9.76
N ASP A 289 -21.26 -35.90 -11.01
CA ASP A 289 -20.35 -35.69 -12.16
C ASP A 289 -19.70 -34.32 -12.09
N ILE A 290 -18.46 -34.25 -12.61
CA ILE A 290 -17.68 -33.02 -12.69
C ILE A 290 -17.35 -32.77 -14.16
N ILE A 291 -17.73 -31.60 -14.65
CA ILE A 291 -17.44 -31.14 -15.99
C ILE A 291 -16.32 -30.11 -15.94
N GLN A 292 -15.25 -30.33 -16.68
CA GLN A 292 -14.23 -29.30 -16.88
C GLN A 292 -14.53 -28.53 -18.16
N VAL A 293 -14.52 -27.22 -18.04
CA VAL A 293 -14.79 -26.32 -19.15
C VAL A 293 -13.75 -25.22 -19.25
N HIS A 294 -13.49 -24.76 -20.47
CA HIS A 294 -12.83 -23.48 -20.70
C HIS A 294 -13.87 -22.36 -20.67
N ALA A 295 -13.66 -21.36 -19.83
CA ALA A 295 -14.55 -20.23 -19.68
C ALA A 295 -13.78 -18.92 -19.49
N GLU A 296 -14.28 -17.84 -20.07
CA GLU A 296 -13.81 -16.48 -19.78
C GLU A 296 -14.32 -15.99 -18.43
N LEU A 297 -13.67 -14.99 -17.85
CA LEU A 297 -14.04 -14.43 -16.53
C LEU A 297 -15.53 -14.05 -16.42
N ARG A 298 -16.11 -13.46 -17.49
CA ARG A 298 -17.55 -13.10 -17.53
C ARG A 298 -18.45 -14.33 -17.48
N GLN A 299 -18.11 -15.36 -18.23
CA GLN A 299 -18.84 -16.63 -18.27
C GLN A 299 -18.79 -17.35 -16.91
N VAL A 300 -17.62 -17.31 -16.24
CA VAL A 300 -17.49 -17.87 -14.88
C VAL A 300 -18.43 -17.15 -13.90
N MET A 301 -18.57 -15.83 -14.00
CA MET A 301 -19.51 -15.06 -13.17
C MET A 301 -20.96 -15.46 -13.41
N ASP A 302 -21.35 -15.70 -14.67
CA ASP A 302 -22.70 -16.12 -15.02
C ASP A 302 -22.96 -17.55 -14.54
N LEU A 303 -21.97 -18.44 -14.63
CA LEU A 303 -22.06 -19.83 -14.12
C LEU A 303 -22.15 -19.88 -12.59
N ILE A 304 -21.50 -18.99 -11.85
CA ILE A 304 -21.63 -18.89 -10.38
C ILE A 304 -23.07 -18.52 -9.97
N LYS A 305 -23.75 -17.72 -10.80
CA LYS A 305 -25.14 -17.30 -10.56
C LYS A 305 -26.17 -18.31 -11.08
N SER A 306 -25.74 -19.30 -11.85
CA SER A 306 -26.62 -20.31 -12.44
C SER A 306 -27.04 -21.36 -11.40
N ASP A 307 -28.31 -21.75 -11.44
CA ASP A 307 -28.82 -22.87 -10.65
C ASP A 307 -28.66 -24.24 -11.33
N GLU A 308 -28.20 -24.25 -12.62
CA GLU A 308 -28.05 -25.49 -13.39
C GLU A 308 -26.79 -26.28 -12.98
N VAL A 309 -25.72 -25.58 -12.62
CA VAL A 309 -24.42 -26.16 -12.27
C VAL A 309 -23.82 -25.45 -11.06
N ARG A 310 -22.95 -26.14 -10.35
CA ARG A 310 -22.21 -25.57 -9.23
C ARG A 310 -20.75 -25.42 -9.57
N VAL A 311 -20.23 -24.21 -9.59
CA VAL A 311 -18.78 -23.97 -9.73
C VAL A 311 -18.07 -24.54 -8.50
N LEU A 312 -17.15 -25.47 -8.73
CA LEU A 312 -16.37 -26.12 -7.68
C LEU A 312 -15.13 -25.27 -7.34
N SER A 313 -14.71 -25.35 -6.10
CA SER A 313 -13.46 -24.75 -5.66
C SER A 313 -12.55 -25.80 -5.01
N VAL A 314 -11.26 -25.62 -5.11
CA VAL A 314 -10.25 -26.55 -4.61
C VAL A 314 -10.26 -26.68 -3.09
N SER A 315 -10.71 -25.67 -2.37
CA SER A 315 -10.64 -25.63 -0.89
C SER A 315 -11.72 -26.42 -0.16
N GLY A 316 -12.24 -27.51 -0.63
CA GLY A 316 -13.07 -28.47 0.11
C GLY A 316 -14.17 -27.97 1.09
N LYS A 317 -14.15 -26.71 1.50
CA LYS A 317 -15.16 -26.07 2.35
C LYS A 317 -16.26 -25.47 1.50
N SER A 318 -17.43 -26.07 1.61
CA SER A 318 -18.68 -25.70 0.92
C SER A 318 -19.31 -24.43 1.50
N GLY A 319 -18.54 -23.36 1.67
CA GLY A 319 -19.05 -22.08 2.16
C GLY A 319 -19.15 -21.07 1.02
N LYS A 320 -20.29 -20.37 0.87
CA LYS A 320 -20.35 -19.13 0.08
C LYS A 320 -19.36 -18.15 0.73
N VAL A 321 -18.57 -17.44 -0.07
CA VAL A 321 -17.83 -16.27 0.43
C VAL A 321 -18.87 -15.33 1.04
N ARG A 322 -18.72 -14.98 2.32
CA ARG A 322 -19.66 -14.08 2.99
C ARG A 322 -19.53 -12.69 2.36
N GLY A 323 -20.60 -12.19 1.79
CA GLY A 323 -20.65 -10.91 1.09
C GLY A 323 -20.50 -11.03 -0.44
N ASP A 324 -20.31 -9.92 -1.12
CA ASP A 324 -20.10 -9.86 -2.57
C ASP A 324 -18.70 -10.41 -2.91
N GLY A 325 -18.63 -11.71 -3.27
CA GLY A 325 -17.39 -12.35 -3.72
C GLY A 325 -16.91 -11.72 -5.02
N VAL A 326 -15.62 -11.34 -5.05
CA VAL A 326 -14.96 -10.79 -6.23
C VAL A 326 -14.11 -11.88 -6.86
N LEU A 327 -14.20 -12.05 -8.17
CA LEU A 327 -13.28 -12.91 -8.92
C LEU A 327 -12.03 -12.11 -9.28
N VAL A 328 -10.88 -12.66 -8.96
CA VAL A 328 -9.59 -11.99 -9.14
C VAL A 328 -8.63 -12.93 -9.86
N ARG A 329 -8.03 -12.42 -10.94
CA ARG A 329 -6.96 -13.09 -11.66
C ARG A 329 -5.63 -12.75 -10.97
N VAL A 330 -4.90 -13.76 -10.54
CA VAL A 330 -3.63 -13.60 -9.84
C VAL A 330 -2.53 -14.42 -10.50
N LEU A 331 -1.30 -13.89 -10.46
CA LEU A 331 -0.07 -14.60 -10.83
C LEU A 331 0.57 -15.17 -9.57
N LEU A 332 0.85 -16.46 -9.53
CA LEU A 332 1.57 -17.12 -8.44
C LEU A 332 3.06 -16.82 -8.58
N ARG A 333 3.70 -16.37 -7.50
CA ARG A 333 5.07 -15.88 -7.56
C ARG A 333 6.04 -16.59 -6.62
N ASP A 334 5.62 -16.90 -5.42
CA ASP A 334 6.51 -17.44 -4.39
C ASP A 334 6.80 -18.93 -4.62
N PRO A 335 8.05 -19.33 -4.95
CA PRO A 335 8.40 -20.72 -5.13
C PRO A 335 8.25 -21.55 -3.85
N ASP A 336 8.54 -20.97 -2.67
CA ASP A 336 8.43 -21.68 -1.39
C ASP A 336 6.98 -22.05 -1.06
N VAL A 337 6.02 -21.34 -1.64
CA VAL A 337 4.59 -21.56 -1.43
C VAL A 337 3.96 -22.44 -2.50
N PHE A 338 4.34 -22.28 -3.77
CA PHE A 338 3.60 -22.82 -4.90
C PHE A 338 4.38 -23.84 -5.74
N GLU A 339 5.73 -23.83 -5.73
CA GLU A 339 6.51 -24.66 -6.66
C GLU A 339 6.33 -26.15 -6.35
N ASP A 340 5.96 -26.93 -7.38
CA ASP A 340 5.74 -28.37 -7.35
C ASP A 340 4.71 -28.88 -6.32
N ARG A 341 3.78 -28.02 -5.91
CA ARG A 341 2.71 -28.41 -4.97
C ARG A 341 1.39 -28.57 -5.68
N PRO A 342 0.62 -29.65 -5.37
CA PRO A 342 -0.77 -29.77 -5.82
C PRO A 342 -1.60 -28.58 -5.33
N ALA A 343 -2.52 -28.10 -6.16
CA ALA A 343 -3.35 -26.94 -5.84
C ALA A 343 -4.13 -27.07 -4.50
N ARG A 344 -4.50 -28.29 -4.09
CA ARG A 344 -5.13 -28.56 -2.79
C ARG A 344 -4.21 -28.26 -1.59
N ASP A 345 -2.90 -28.40 -1.75
CA ASP A 345 -1.91 -28.23 -0.67
C ASP A 345 -1.44 -26.78 -0.52
N ALA A 346 -1.75 -25.92 -1.48
CA ALA A 346 -1.41 -24.49 -1.44
C ALA A 346 -2.20 -23.67 -0.42
N LYS A 347 -3.25 -24.28 0.18
CA LYS A 347 -4.04 -23.72 1.29
C LYS A 347 -4.54 -22.29 1.07
N PHE A 348 -5.06 -21.99 -0.11
CA PHE A 348 -5.55 -20.66 -0.47
C PHE A 348 -6.56 -20.07 0.51
N TRP A 349 -7.40 -20.89 1.12
CA TRP A 349 -8.38 -20.42 2.10
C TRP A 349 -7.72 -19.98 3.41
N GLU A 350 -6.82 -20.78 3.93
CA GLU A 350 -6.14 -20.51 5.22
C GLU A 350 -5.19 -19.31 5.14
N ARG A 351 -4.50 -19.18 4.01
CA ARG A 351 -3.48 -18.12 3.82
C ARG A 351 -4.09 -16.80 3.38
N TYR A 352 -5.03 -16.84 2.42
CA TYR A 352 -5.49 -15.65 1.73
C TYR A 352 -6.98 -15.40 1.89
N ASN A 353 -7.71 -16.27 2.62
CA ASN A 353 -9.16 -16.25 2.71
C ASN A 353 -9.82 -16.23 1.31
N ALA A 354 -9.24 -16.99 0.37
CA ALA A 354 -9.58 -17.04 -1.03
C ALA A 354 -9.92 -18.48 -1.46
N ARG A 355 -10.80 -18.63 -2.44
CA ARG A 355 -11.16 -19.91 -3.05
C ARG A 355 -10.55 -19.99 -4.44
N LEU A 356 -9.76 -21.01 -4.72
CA LEU A 356 -9.27 -21.28 -6.07
C LEU A 356 -10.41 -21.85 -6.91
N ILE A 357 -10.80 -21.11 -7.94
CA ILE A 357 -11.92 -21.43 -8.84
C ILE A 357 -11.42 -22.06 -10.14
N GLY A 358 -10.28 -21.61 -10.66
CA GLY A 358 -9.76 -22.10 -11.92
C GLY A 358 -8.29 -21.73 -12.13
N LEU A 359 -7.70 -22.33 -13.16
CA LEU A 359 -6.34 -22.06 -13.60
C LEU A 359 -6.38 -21.65 -15.09
N GLU A 360 -5.52 -20.71 -15.46
CA GLU A 360 -5.31 -20.34 -16.85
C GLU A 360 -4.32 -21.31 -17.48
N ALA A 361 -4.83 -22.25 -18.25
CA ALA A 361 -4.07 -23.26 -18.96
C ALA A 361 -4.84 -23.73 -20.19
N GLU A 362 -4.15 -24.17 -21.22
CA GLU A 362 -4.79 -24.84 -22.37
C GLU A 362 -5.27 -26.23 -21.99
N ARG A 363 -4.56 -26.91 -21.09
CA ARG A 363 -4.84 -28.27 -20.61
C ARG A 363 -4.25 -28.46 -19.23
N LEU A 364 -4.96 -29.21 -18.36
CA LEU A 364 -4.40 -29.68 -17.09
C LEU A 364 -3.68 -31.02 -17.32
N GLU A 365 -2.57 -31.22 -16.64
CA GLU A 365 -1.86 -32.51 -16.59
C GLU A 365 -2.63 -33.49 -15.71
N ALA A 366 -3.17 -33.01 -14.58
CA ALA A 366 -3.99 -33.80 -13.69
C ALA A 366 -5.47 -33.93 -14.18
N ASN A 367 -6.19 -34.90 -13.60
CA ASN A 367 -7.61 -35.07 -13.88
C ASN A 367 -8.47 -33.99 -13.23
N ARG A 368 -8.02 -33.39 -12.13
CA ARG A 368 -8.71 -32.39 -11.33
C ARG A 368 -7.81 -31.18 -11.07
N ILE A 369 -8.41 -29.99 -10.99
CA ILE A 369 -7.66 -28.76 -10.61
C ILE A 369 -7.00 -28.94 -9.24
N ALA A 370 -7.65 -29.65 -8.31
CA ALA A 370 -7.10 -29.90 -6.98
C ALA A 370 -5.76 -30.65 -6.98
N ASP A 371 -5.54 -31.50 -7.98
CA ASP A 371 -4.37 -32.37 -8.11
C ASP A 371 -3.32 -31.78 -9.07
N GLU A 372 -3.62 -30.68 -9.73
CA GLU A 372 -2.71 -29.99 -10.66
C GLU A 372 -1.55 -29.40 -9.88
N SER A 373 -0.33 -29.62 -10.40
CA SER A 373 0.88 -29.02 -9.82
C SER A 373 0.94 -27.53 -10.14
N LEU A 374 1.05 -26.71 -9.11
CA LEU A 374 1.24 -25.29 -9.27
C LEU A 374 2.72 -24.96 -9.44
N GLY A 375 3.01 -23.89 -10.18
CA GLY A 375 4.36 -23.39 -10.36
C GLY A 375 4.39 -21.86 -10.33
N VAL A 376 5.59 -21.31 -10.19
CA VAL A 376 5.81 -19.87 -10.35
C VAL A 376 5.44 -19.46 -11.78
N GLY A 377 4.66 -18.38 -11.91
CA GLY A 377 4.14 -17.94 -13.21
C GLY A 377 2.77 -18.50 -13.56
N THR A 378 2.24 -19.49 -12.80
CA THR A 378 0.86 -19.96 -12.99
C THR A 378 -0.14 -18.83 -12.71
N ILE A 379 -1.13 -18.69 -13.59
CA ILE A 379 -2.22 -17.73 -13.39
C ILE A 379 -3.43 -18.47 -12.85
N ALA A 380 -3.89 -18.04 -11.70
CA ALA A 380 -5.04 -18.59 -11.00
C ALA A 380 -6.21 -17.61 -10.95
N LEU A 381 -7.43 -18.15 -10.99
CA LEU A 381 -8.66 -17.42 -10.75
C LEU A 381 -9.12 -17.69 -9.31
N LEU A 382 -9.09 -16.66 -8.48
CA LEU A 382 -9.51 -16.72 -7.09
C LEU A 382 -10.85 -16.02 -6.88
N GLU A 383 -11.70 -16.58 -6.02
CA GLU A 383 -12.87 -15.92 -5.45
C GLU A 383 -12.59 -15.57 -3.99
N LEU A 384 -12.73 -14.29 -3.66
CA LEU A 384 -12.46 -13.78 -2.32
C LEU A 384 -13.34 -12.56 -2.00
N SER A 385 -13.42 -12.19 -0.72
CA SER A 385 -14.08 -10.95 -0.32
C SER A 385 -13.25 -9.73 -0.70
N ARG A 386 -13.88 -8.57 -0.87
CA ARG A 386 -13.15 -7.30 -1.13
C ARG A 386 -12.12 -6.99 -0.05
N THR A 387 -12.42 -7.30 1.20
CA THR A 387 -11.49 -7.13 2.33
C THR A 387 -10.27 -8.05 2.24
N ALA A 388 -10.46 -9.29 1.80
CA ALA A 388 -9.36 -10.22 1.55
C ALA A 388 -8.49 -9.76 0.37
N LEU A 389 -9.09 -9.13 -0.64
CA LEU A 389 -8.37 -8.58 -1.79
C LEU A 389 -7.37 -7.49 -1.39
N PHE A 390 -7.71 -6.63 -0.44
CA PHE A 390 -6.77 -5.62 0.06
C PHE A 390 -5.56 -6.26 0.72
N ARG A 391 -5.78 -7.26 1.58
CA ARG A 391 -4.69 -8.01 2.21
C ARG A 391 -3.84 -8.76 1.18
N LEU A 392 -4.49 -9.33 0.17
CA LEU A 392 -3.81 -10.07 -0.90
C LEU A 392 -2.81 -9.18 -1.67
N ARG A 393 -3.11 -7.90 -1.84
CA ARG A 393 -2.23 -6.93 -2.51
C ARG A 393 -0.99 -6.55 -1.69
N GLU A 394 -1.04 -6.70 -0.37
CA GLU A 394 0.07 -6.42 0.53
C GLU A 394 1.02 -7.63 0.67
N VAL A 395 0.55 -8.82 0.31
CA VAL A 395 1.33 -10.06 0.37
C VAL A 395 2.12 -10.23 -0.93
N GLY A 396 3.42 -10.45 -0.82
CA GLY A 396 4.33 -10.58 -1.96
C GLY A 396 4.21 -11.89 -2.77
N ASP A 397 3.48 -12.88 -2.25
CA ASP A 397 3.37 -14.24 -2.82
C ASP A 397 2.55 -14.27 -4.12
N LEU A 398 1.66 -13.32 -4.30
CA LEU A 398 0.68 -13.24 -5.39
C LEU A 398 0.66 -11.85 -6.00
N VAL A 399 0.48 -11.77 -7.32
CA VAL A 399 0.29 -10.49 -8.03
C VAL A 399 -1.11 -10.43 -8.62
N VAL A 400 -1.91 -9.46 -8.20
CA VAL A 400 -3.24 -9.22 -8.75
C VAL A 400 -3.11 -8.65 -10.16
N LEU A 401 -3.60 -9.37 -11.17
CA LEU A 401 -3.53 -8.99 -12.58
C LEU A 401 -4.79 -8.28 -13.06
N LYS A 402 -5.96 -8.76 -12.61
CA LYS A 402 -7.27 -8.25 -13.03
C LYS A 402 -8.34 -8.63 -12.01
N GLU A 403 -9.29 -7.74 -11.82
CA GLU A 403 -10.49 -7.98 -11.03
C GLU A 403 -11.71 -8.09 -11.94
N SER A 404 -12.73 -8.87 -11.53
CA SER A 404 -14.02 -8.83 -12.19
C SER A 404 -14.59 -7.42 -12.05
N GLN A 405 -15.01 -6.83 -13.17
CA GLN A 405 -15.67 -5.54 -13.15
C GLN A 405 -17.06 -5.70 -12.54
N ASP A 406 -17.20 -5.26 -11.29
CA ASP A 406 -18.53 -5.01 -10.73
C ASP A 406 -19.05 -3.67 -11.27
N ASP A 407 -20.36 -3.60 -11.46
CA ASP A 407 -21.05 -2.34 -11.68
C ASP A 407 -20.91 -1.47 -10.42
N PHE A 408 -19.92 -0.56 -10.45
CA PHE A 408 -19.77 0.42 -9.38
C PHE A 408 -21.02 1.29 -9.32
N ASP A 409 -21.60 1.42 -8.13
CA ASP A 409 -22.72 2.34 -7.91
C ASP A 409 -22.26 3.78 -8.11
N ARG A 410 -22.61 4.35 -9.27
CA ARG A 410 -22.23 5.72 -9.65
C ARG A 410 -22.66 6.76 -8.61
N LYS A 411 -23.77 6.52 -7.89
CA LYS A 411 -24.23 7.45 -6.84
C LYS A 411 -23.30 7.41 -5.65
N LYS A 412 -22.95 6.21 -5.17
CA LYS A 412 -21.97 6.04 -4.07
C LYS A 412 -20.58 6.56 -4.45
N MET A 413 -20.17 6.38 -5.71
CA MET A 413 -18.89 6.89 -6.21
C MET A 413 -18.80 8.43 -6.10
N TRP A 414 -19.78 9.15 -6.63
CA TRP A 414 -19.79 10.62 -6.55
C TRP A 414 -20.02 11.13 -5.13
N LEU A 415 -20.78 10.38 -4.33
CA LEU A 415 -21.01 10.71 -2.93
C LEU A 415 -19.73 10.58 -2.10
N ALA A 416 -18.97 9.48 -2.25
CA ALA A 416 -17.69 9.30 -1.57
C ALA A 416 -16.66 10.37 -1.97
N GLY A 417 -16.57 10.70 -3.28
CA GLY A 417 -15.75 11.82 -3.77
C GLY A 417 -16.18 13.17 -3.20
N GLY A 418 -17.48 13.41 -3.13
CA GLY A 418 -18.06 14.63 -2.54
C GLY A 418 -17.79 14.76 -1.05
N ILE A 419 -17.88 13.65 -0.28
CA ILE A 419 -17.56 13.63 1.15
C ILE A 419 -16.07 13.96 1.36
N MET A 420 -15.17 13.33 0.58
CA MET A 420 -13.74 13.63 0.68
C MET A 420 -13.46 15.11 0.35
N ALA A 421 -14.06 15.64 -0.72
CA ALA A 421 -13.94 17.04 -1.07
C ALA A 421 -14.46 17.95 0.06
N ALA A 422 -15.59 17.60 0.70
CA ALA A 422 -16.15 18.35 1.83
C ALA A 422 -15.22 18.31 3.06
N VAL A 423 -14.58 17.18 3.36
CA VAL A 423 -13.57 17.08 4.44
C VAL A 423 -12.40 18.03 4.17
N VAL A 424 -11.87 18.00 2.94
CA VAL A 424 -10.75 18.84 2.51
C VAL A 424 -11.12 20.33 2.56
N LEU A 425 -12.26 20.70 1.99
CA LEU A 425 -12.75 22.08 1.99
C LEU A 425 -13.08 22.55 3.42
N GLY A 426 -13.66 21.67 4.24
CA GLY A 426 -13.94 21.96 5.64
C GLY A 426 -12.68 22.26 6.43
N ALA A 427 -11.63 21.45 6.28
CA ALA A 427 -10.34 21.66 6.94
C ALA A 427 -9.61 22.92 6.45
N THR A 428 -9.91 23.41 5.23
CA THR A 428 -9.21 24.54 4.62
C THR A 428 -9.97 25.85 4.81
N LEU A 429 -11.30 25.84 4.68
CA LEU A 429 -12.12 27.04 4.65
C LEU A 429 -12.76 27.38 6.01
N THR A 430 -12.68 26.45 6.97
CA THR A 430 -13.24 26.67 8.31
C THR A 430 -12.13 26.61 9.38
N PRO A 431 -12.35 27.15 10.59
CA PRO A 431 -11.40 27.04 11.69
C PRO A 431 -11.35 25.63 12.32
N LEU A 432 -12.08 24.66 11.78
CA LEU A 432 -12.12 23.29 12.32
C LEU A 432 -10.78 22.57 12.04
N PRO A 433 -10.17 21.95 13.07
CA PRO A 433 -9.01 21.08 12.86
C PRO A 433 -9.35 19.93 11.93
N ILE A 434 -8.37 19.48 11.14
CA ILE A 434 -8.55 18.39 10.17
C ILE A 434 -9.05 17.08 10.80
N VAL A 435 -8.68 16.80 12.04
CA VAL A 435 -9.16 15.63 12.78
C VAL A 435 -10.69 15.63 12.93
N VAL A 436 -11.29 16.81 13.17
CA VAL A 436 -12.74 16.95 13.34
C VAL A 436 -13.45 16.77 12.00
N THR A 437 -12.97 17.42 10.94
CA THR A 437 -13.56 17.28 9.59
C THR A 437 -13.41 15.88 9.05
N ALA A 438 -12.28 15.20 9.30
CA ALA A 438 -12.05 13.83 8.91
C ALA A 438 -12.98 12.85 9.64
N LEU A 439 -13.15 12.99 10.97
CA LEU A 439 -14.09 12.17 11.75
C LEU A 439 -15.54 12.39 11.32
N LEU A 440 -15.95 13.63 11.05
CA LEU A 440 -17.27 13.92 10.48
C LEU A 440 -17.44 13.23 9.12
N GLY A 441 -16.43 13.31 8.27
CA GLY A 441 -16.41 12.60 6.98
C GLY A 441 -16.57 11.10 7.12
N VAL A 442 -15.89 10.47 8.09
CA VAL A 442 -16.06 9.05 8.40
C VAL A 442 -17.50 8.71 8.78
N VAL A 443 -18.10 9.50 9.69
CA VAL A 443 -19.50 9.30 10.12
C VAL A 443 -20.44 9.38 8.92
N VAL A 444 -20.27 10.38 8.05
CA VAL A 444 -21.11 10.53 6.84
C VAL A 444 -20.88 9.40 5.85
N MET A 445 -19.62 8.95 5.63
CA MET A 445 -19.31 7.80 4.75
C MET A 445 -19.98 6.51 5.21
N VAL A 446 -19.96 6.24 6.52
CA VAL A 446 -20.60 5.07 7.10
C VAL A 446 -22.13 5.20 7.05
N ALA A 447 -22.68 6.36 7.42
CA ALA A 447 -24.13 6.62 7.40
C ALA A 447 -24.74 6.51 6.00
N THR A 448 -24.00 6.88 4.97
CA THR A 448 -24.42 6.79 3.55
C THR A 448 -24.15 5.43 2.91
N GLY A 449 -23.52 4.50 3.63
CA GLY A 449 -23.19 3.17 3.13
C GLY A 449 -22.11 3.18 2.03
N CYS A 450 -21.27 4.22 1.98
CA CYS A 450 -20.06 4.24 1.15
C CYS A 450 -18.96 3.35 1.74
N VAL A 451 -18.98 3.17 3.07
CA VAL A 451 -18.12 2.26 3.83
C VAL A 451 -19.01 1.36 4.68
N ASP A 452 -18.83 0.05 4.58
CA ASP A 452 -19.52 -0.90 5.45
C ASP A 452 -18.79 -1.03 6.80
N ARG A 453 -19.47 -1.61 7.80
CA ARG A 453 -18.90 -1.79 9.14
C ARG A 453 -17.60 -2.60 9.12
N ASP A 454 -17.55 -3.65 8.32
CA ASP A 454 -16.36 -4.50 8.22
C ASP A 454 -15.20 -3.74 7.56
N ASP A 455 -15.46 -2.93 6.53
CA ASP A 455 -14.45 -2.11 5.85
C ASP A 455 -13.90 -0.99 6.75
N MET A 456 -14.68 -0.49 7.69
CA MET A 456 -14.23 0.50 8.67
C MET A 456 -13.05 -0.02 9.51
N TYR A 457 -13.04 -1.32 9.84
CA TYR A 457 -11.96 -1.95 10.62
C TYR A 457 -10.84 -2.52 9.74
N THR A 458 -11.19 -3.09 8.60
CA THR A 458 -10.25 -3.78 7.71
C THR A 458 -9.52 -2.83 6.77
N GLY A 459 -10.08 -1.65 6.48
CA GLY A 459 -9.44 -0.59 5.71
C GLY A 459 -8.36 0.18 6.48
N VAL A 460 -8.27 -0.03 7.80
CA VAL A 460 -7.27 0.62 8.64
C VAL A 460 -5.99 -0.22 8.68
N SER A 461 -4.85 0.41 8.38
CA SER A 461 -3.54 -0.19 8.61
C SER A 461 -3.17 -0.06 10.10
N TRP A 462 -3.59 -1.05 10.89
CA TRP A 462 -3.30 -1.10 12.34
C TRP A 462 -1.81 -1.04 12.68
N PRO A 463 -0.90 -1.68 11.91
CA PRO A 463 0.54 -1.53 12.13
C PRO A 463 0.99 -0.07 12.12
N VAL A 464 0.45 0.76 11.22
CA VAL A 464 0.78 2.19 11.16
C VAL A 464 0.23 2.94 12.39
N ILE A 465 -0.99 2.62 12.83
CA ILE A 465 -1.59 3.23 14.02
C ILE A 465 -0.77 2.92 15.28
N PHE A 466 -0.40 1.66 15.49
CA PHE A 466 0.45 1.27 16.63
C PHE A 466 1.88 1.81 16.50
N LEU A 467 2.41 1.89 15.28
CA LEU A 467 3.70 2.52 15.04
C LEU A 467 3.69 4.00 15.50
N LEU A 468 2.68 4.77 15.08
CA LEU A 468 2.52 6.16 15.53
C LEU A 468 2.40 6.26 17.04
N ALA A 469 1.60 5.37 17.65
CA ALA A 469 1.41 5.33 19.09
C ALA A 469 2.71 5.06 19.88
N GLY A 470 3.59 4.19 19.37
CA GLY A 470 4.83 3.81 20.03
C GLY A 470 5.99 4.77 19.76
N VAL A 471 6.00 5.41 18.60
CA VAL A 471 7.14 6.20 18.13
C VAL A 471 7.04 7.68 18.57
N ILE A 472 5.83 8.24 18.75
CA ILE A 472 5.66 9.59 19.34
C ILE A 472 6.33 9.71 20.71
N PRO A 473 6.13 8.78 21.67
CA PRO A 473 6.85 8.82 22.96
C PRO A 473 8.37 8.72 22.84
N LEU A 474 8.89 8.09 21.79
CA LEU A 474 10.33 8.04 21.53
C LEU A 474 10.87 9.43 21.19
N GLY A 475 10.14 10.23 20.39
CA GLY A 475 10.45 11.63 20.13
C GLY A 475 10.50 12.45 21.43
N ILE A 476 9.52 12.26 22.33
CA ILE A 476 9.48 12.91 23.66
C ILE A 476 10.73 12.52 24.48
N ALA A 477 11.09 11.24 24.51
CA ALA A 477 12.28 10.77 25.22
C ALA A 477 13.57 11.37 24.65
N MET A 478 13.68 11.49 23.31
CA MET A 478 14.83 12.13 22.67
C MET A 478 14.99 13.60 23.09
N THR A 479 13.90 14.33 23.16
CA THR A 479 13.91 15.74 23.58
C THR A 479 14.22 15.86 25.08
N LYS A 480 13.50 15.13 25.95
CA LYS A 480 13.67 15.21 27.41
C LYS A 480 15.04 14.78 27.90
N SER A 481 15.63 13.76 27.28
CA SER A 481 16.96 13.26 27.65
C SER A 481 18.11 14.17 27.14
N GLY A 482 17.86 15.09 26.22
CA GLY A 482 18.89 15.85 25.52
C GLY A 482 19.60 15.04 24.42
N ALA A 483 19.08 13.87 24.03
CA ALA A 483 19.67 13.06 22.96
C ALA A 483 19.58 13.77 21.60
N ALA A 484 18.47 14.46 21.34
CA ALA A 484 18.30 15.27 20.14
C ALA A 484 19.32 16.43 20.07
N ASP A 485 19.52 17.12 21.19
CA ASP A 485 20.48 18.24 21.29
C ASP A 485 21.92 17.80 21.07
N LEU A 486 22.27 16.60 21.59
CA LEU A 486 23.61 16.05 21.39
C LEU A 486 23.87 15.74 19.90
N VAL A 487 22.94 15.10 19.21
CA VAL A 487 23.07 14.82 17.76
C VAL A 487 23.09 16.13 16.97
N ALA A 488 22.18 17.05 17.28
CA ALA A 488 22.12 18.36 16.66
C ALA A 488 23.40 19.16 16.86
N GLY A 489 23.98 19.14 18.09
CA GLY A 489 25.24 19.81 18.40
C GLY A 489 26.43 19.24 17.61
N LEU A 490 26.48 17.91 17.42
CA LEU A 490 27.51 17.28 16.58
C LEU A 490 27.36 17.68 15.11
N LEU A 491 26.15 17.72 14.58
CA LEU A 491 25.87 18.15 13.22
C LEU A 491 26.13 19.66 13.03
N ALA A 492 25.71 20.48 13.99
CA ALA A 492 25.93 21.92 13.97
C ALA A 492 27.42 22.27 14.01
N GLY A 493 28.22 21.51 14.80
CA GLY A 493 29.67 21.68 14.83
C GLY A 493 30.35 21.46 13.48
N GLN A 494 29.84 20.57 12.66
CA GLN A 494 30.30 20.34 11.29
C GLN A 494 29.74 21.37 10.29
N ALA A 495 28.53 21.85 10.55
CA ALA A 495 27.79 22.77 9.66
C ALA A 495 28.00 24.25 10.01
N ALA A 496 28.82 24.56 10.99
CA ALA A 496 29.11 25.94 11.40
C ALA A 496 29.63 26.77 10.22
N GLY A 497 28.91 27.85 9.89
CA GLY A 497 29.24 28.73 8.75
C GLY A 497 28.78 28.22 7.38
N TRP A 498 28.06 27.09 7.31
CA TRP A 498 27.47 26.65 6.04
C TRP A 498 26.30 27.55 5.66
N HIS A 499 26.10 27.72 4.35
CA HIS A 499 24.88 28.34 3.86
C HIS A 499 23.66 27.45 4.20
N PRO A 500 22.47 28.01 4.61
CA PRO A 500 21.30 27.23 4.99
C PRO A 500 20.90 26.16 3.97
N ILE A 501 21.06 26.41 2.67
CA ILE A 501 20.80 25.42 1.62
C ILE A 501 21.64 24.14 1.83
N LEU A 502 22.91 24.26 2.21
CA LEU A 502 23.79 23.11 2.40
C LEU A 502 23.40 22.32 3.66
N VAL A 503 22.92 23.01 4.70
CA VAL A 503 22.37 22.38 5.91
C VAL A 503 21.12 21.58 5.56
N LEU A 504 20.19 22.16 4.80
CA LEU A 504 19.00 21.50 4.30
C LEU A 504 19.33 20.27 3.43
N MET A 505 20.32 20.41 2.51
CA MET A 505 20.77 19.29 1.66
C MET A 505 21.40 18.16 2.47
N ALA A 506 22.23 18.49 3.47
CA ALA A 506 22.85 17.50 4.34
C ALA A 506 21.78 16.74 5.17
N LEU A 507 20.84 17.47 5.76
CA LEU A 507 19.73 16.89 6.51
C LEU A 507 18.83 16.03 5.60
N TYR A 508 18.53 16.50 4.39
CA TYR A 508 17.80 15.76 3.37
C TYR A 508 18.51 14.45 3.02
N LEU A 509 19.84 14.50 2.77
CA LEU A 509 20.63 13.32 2.44
C LEU A 509 20.64 12.29 3.57
N VAL A 510 20.89 12.74 4.81
CA VAL A 510 20.86 11.86 6.00
C VAL A 510 19.49 11.19 6.13
N THR A 511 18.42 11.97 5.96
CA THR A 511 17.05 11.44 6.02
C THR A 511 16.79 10.42 4.92
N THR A 512 17.20 10.73 3.67
CA THR A 512 17.05 9.80 2.54
C THR A 512 17.78 8.48 2.79
N LEU A 513 19.02 8.52 3.28
CA LEU A 513 19.76 7.29 3.58
C LEU A 513 19.11 6.49 4.71
N LEU A 514 18.62 7.16 5.74
CA LEU A 514 17.97 6.51 6.86
C LEU A 514 16.65 5.84 6.43
N THR A 515 15.84 6.53 5.64
CA THR A 515 14.52 6.02 5.20
C THR A 515 14.59 4.83 4.23
N GLU A 516 15.74 4.62 3.58
CA GLU A 516 15.95 3.43 2.74
C GLU A 516 16.27 2.15 3.56
N ILE A 517 16.66 2.32 4.83
CA ILE A 517 17.02 1.23 5.73
C ILE A 517 15.90 0.95 6.72
N VAL A 518 15.21 2.01 7.15
CA VAL A 518 14.16 1.96 8.17
C VAL A 518 12.87 2.55 7.59
N SER A 519 11.72 2.27 8.19
CA SER A 519 10.45 2.83 7.72
C SER A 519 10.47 4.37 7.73
N ASN A 520 9.79 4.99 6.77
CA ASN A 520 9.70 6.45 6.62
C ASN A 520 9.19 7.13 7.89
N ASN A 521 8.20 6.53 8.55
CA ASN A 521 7.65 7.06 9.80
C ASN A 521 8.69 7.05 10.95
N ALA A 522 9.47 5.97 11.08
CA ALA A 522 10.53 5.90 12.08
C ALA A 522 11.63 6.93 11.81
N SER A 523 12.00 7.15 10.55
CA SER A 523 12.97 8.17 10.13
C SER A 523 12.52 9.58 10.52
N VAL A 524 11.24 9.90 10.28
CA VAL A 524 10.65 11.21 10.67
C VAL A 524 10.73 11.43 12.19
N VAL A 525 10.36 10.42 12.98
CA VAL A 525 10.35 10.56 14.44
C VAL A 525 11.73 10.77 15.03
N ILE A 526 12.74 10.11 14.47
CA ILE A 526 14.11 10.27 14.93
C ILE A 526 14.68 11.63 14.50
N LEU A 527 14.42 12.03 13.25
CA LEU A 527 15.09 13.20 12.68
C LEU A 527 14.34 14.52 12.87
N VAL A 528 13.03 14.53 13.09
CA VAL A 528 12.30 15.78 13.35
C VAL A 528 12.73 16.44 14.67
N PRO A 529 12.87 15.74 15.83
CA PRO A 529 13.43 16.35 17.02
C PRO A 529 14.85 16.86 16.83
N VAL A 530 15.69 16.14 16.08
CA VAL A 530 17.05 16.58 15.73
C VAL A 530 17.03 17.81 14.84
N ALA A 531 16.13 17.87 13.86
CA ALA A 531 15.96 19.02 12.98
C ALA A 531 15.52 20.28 13.74
N ILE A 532 14.62 20.12 14.71
CA ILE A 532 14.17 21.21 15.60
C ILE A 532 15.35 21.75 16.40
N ALA A 533 16.08 20.86 17.13
CA ALA A 533 17.24 21.23 17.92
C ALA A 533 18.37 21.86 17.06
N LEU A 534 18.57 21.34 15.82
CA LEU A 534 19.53 21.92 14.88
C LEU A 534 19.13 23.34 14.47
N GLY A 535 17.83 23.59 14.28
CA GLY A 535 17.29 24.92 13.98
C GLY A 535 17.58 25.92 15.09
N GLU A 536 17.41 25.52 16.36
CA GLU A 536 17.72 26.35 17.51
C GLU A 536 19.23 26.69 17.60
N ILE A 537 20.11 25.71 17.38
CA ILE A 537 21.56 25.91 17.46
C ILE A 537 22.07 26.78 16.30
N LEU A 538 21.62 26.53 15.08
CA LEU A 538 22.09 27.26 13.88
C LEU A 538 21.28 28.53 13.57
N GLN A 539 20.24 28.83 14.36
CA GLN A 539 19.33 29.96 14.16
C GLN A 539 18.67 29.92 12.77
N ILE A 540 18.29 28.70 12.33
CA ILE A 540 17.53 28.45 11.10
C ILE A 540 16.10 28.10 11.50
N ASP A 541 15.10 28.59 10.74
CA ASP A 541 13.70 28.28 11.00
C ASP A 541 13.49 26.75 11.07
N MET A 542 12.97 26.29 12.22
CA MET A 542 12.72 24.87 12.49
C MET A 542 11.73 24.26 11.49
N PHE A 543 10.74 25.04 11.02
CA PHE A 543 9.78 24.58 10.04
C PHE A 543 10.44 24.21 8.70
N ALA A 544 11.41 25.03 8.25
CA ALA A 544 12.17 24.74 7.03
C ALA A 544 12.97 23.43 7.13
N LEU A 545 13.62 23.19 8.29
CA LEU A 545 14.36 21.94 8.52
C LEU A 545 13.43 20.72 8.62
N VAL A 546 12.28 20.87 9.29
CA VAL A 546 11.27 19.81 9.37
C VAL A 546 10.69 19.48 7.99
N LEU A 547 10.45 20.48 7.12
CA LEU A 547 10.04 20.24 5.73
C LEU A 547 11.08 19.42 4.96
N ALA A 548 12.39 19.71 5.14
CA ALA A 548 13.43 18.91 4.50
C ALA A 548 13.38 17.44 4.91
N VAL A 549 13.17 17.15 6.22
CA VAL A 549 12.98 15.79 6.73
C VAL A 549 11.71 15.15 6.15
N MET A 550 10.58 15.86 6.15
CA MET A 550 9.29 15.36 5.64
C MET A 550 9.38 14.92 4.18
N PHE A 551 9.93 15.78 3.33
CA PHE A 551 10.05 15.51 1.90
C PHE A 551 11.07 14.40 1.63
N ALA A 552 12.22 14.41 2.30
CA ALA A 552 13.23 13.36 2.16
C ALA A 552 12.70 11.98 2.59
N ALA A 553 12.02 11.91 3.73
CA ALA A 553 11.43 10.65 4.21
C ALA A 553 10.32 10.10 3.29
N SER A 554 9.65 10.98 2.54
CA SER A 554 8.57 10.61 1.63
C SER A 554 9.05 10.23 0.22
N THR A 555 10.35 10.40 -0.09
CA THR A 555 10.95 10.16 -1.41
C THR A 555 11.97 9.02 -1.39
N SER A 556 11.56 7.87 -0.87
CA SER A 556 12.38 6.65 -0.79
C SER A 556 12.34 5.89 -2.13
N PHE A 557 13.29 6.20 -3.02
CA PHE A 557 13.33 5.68 -4.39
C PHE A 557 14.49 4.71 -4.67
N LEU A 558 15.45 4.56 -3.72
CA LEU A 558 16.68 3.82 -4.00
C LEU A 558 16.50 2.30 -3.91
N THR A 559 15.53 1.85 -3.11
CA THR A 559 15.30 0.42 -2.88
C THR A 559 13.84 0.02 -3.06
N PRO A 560 13.56 -1.24 -3.42
CA PRO A 560 12.20 -1.74 -3.45
C PRO A 560 11.59 -1.90 -2.05
N ILE A 561 12.39 -1.92 -0.99
CA ILE A 561 11.97 -2.16 0.40
C ILE A 561 11.63 -0.83 1.09
N GLY A 562 12.25 0.27 0.69
CA GLY A 562 12.13 1.57 1.33
C GLY A 562 10.71 2.12 1.40
N TYR A 563 9.82 1.72 0.48
CA TYR A 563 8.40 2.09 0.52
C TYR A 563 7.49 0.98 0.00
N GLN A 564 6.30 0.82 0.61
CA GLN A 564 5.33 -0.23 0.26
C GLN A 564 4.94 -0.23 -1.22
N THR A 565 4.80 0.95 -1.86
CA THR A 565 4.46 1.03 -3.28
C THR A 565 5.57 0.49 -4.19
N ASN A 566 6.84 0.67 -3.80
CA ASN A 566 7.98 0.06 -4.48
C ASN A 566 7.97 -1.46 -4.33
N THR A 567 7.70 -1.97 -3.12
CA THR A 567 7.55 -3.41 -2.86
C THR A 567 6.46 -4.02 -3.73
N MET A 568 5.31 -3.32 -3.89
CA MET A 568 4.20 -3.79 -4.71
C MET A 568 4.58 -3.93 -6.18
N ILE A 569 5.25 -2.94 -6.77
CA ILE A 569 5.69 -3.02 -8.17
C ILE A 569 6.86 -3.99 -8.34
N TYR A 570 7.76 -4.09 -7.35
CA TYR A 570 8.82 -5.10 -7.31
C TYR A 570 8.21 -6.51 -7.27
N GLY A 571 7.11 -6.67 -6.53
CA GLY A 571 6.28 -7.87 -6.47
C GLY A 571 5.81 -8.39 -7.83
N THR A 572 5.69 -7.55 -8.85
CA THR A 572 5.31 -8.00 -10.21
C THR A 572 6.39 -8.85 -10.90
N GLY A 573 7.61 -8.94 -10.38
CA GLY A 573 8.73 -9.65 -11.00
C GLY A 573 9.38 -8.94 -12.20
N LEU A 574 8.89 -7.75 -12.56
CA LEU A 574 9.41 -6.96 -13.69
C LEU A 574 10.72 -6.24 -13.38
N TYR A 575 11.08 -6.11 -12.10
CA TYR A 575 12.23 -5.33 -11.67
C TYR A 575 13.25 -6.16 -10.92
N ARG A 576 14.52 -5.78 -11.05
CA ARG A 576 15.60 -6.21 -10.17
C ARG A 576 15.76 -5.18 -9.05
N PHE A 577 16.33 -5.58 -7.92
CA PHE A 577 16.61 -4.69 -6.80
C PHE A 577 17.38 -3.44 -7.24
N THR A 578 18.40 -3.61 -8.06
CA THR A 578 19.26 -2.54 -8.58
C THR A 578 18.58 -1.56 -9.51
N ASP A 579 17.46 -1.94 -10.14
CA ASP A 579 16.75 -1.04 -11.07
C ASP A 579 16.21 0.20 -10.34
N PHE A 580 15.80 0.04 -9.07
CA PHE A 580 15.34 1.15 -8.22
C PHE A 580 16.48 2.14 -7.97
N ALA A 581 17.66 1.65 -7.61
CA ALA A 581 18.82 2.51 -7.41
C ALA A 581 19.21 3.26 -8.69
N TRP A 582 19.22 2.59 -9.85
CA TRP A 582 19.57 3.22 -11.12
C TRP A 582 18.60 4.33 -11.53
N VAL A 583 17.32 4.17 -11.31
CA VAL A 583 16.31 5.18 -11.64
C VAL A 583 16.10 6.15 -10.49
N GLY A 584 16.16 5.68 -9.24
CA GLY A 584 15.88 6.49 -8.06
C GLY A 584 17.02 7.41 -7.62
N ALA A 585 18.30 6.97 -7.73
CA ALA A 585 19.41 7.77 -7.23
C ALA A 585 19.55 9.13 -7.95
N PRO A 586 19.50 9.21 -9.30
CA PRO A 586 19.53 10.51 -9.97
C PRO A 586 18.32 11.38 -9.61
N LEU A 587 17.13 10.78 -9.44
CA LEU A 587 15.94 11.51 -9.02
C LEU A 587 16.08 12.05 -7.60
N ASN A 588 16.55 11.23 -6.63
CA ASN A 588 16.77 11.66 -5.26
C ASN A 588 17.78 12.82 -5.17
N LEU A 589 18.89 12.75 -5.92
CA LEU A 589 19.87 13.84 -5.97
C LEU A 589 19.26 15.12 -6.55
N LEU A 590 18.47 15.00 -7.62
CA LEU A 590 17.79 16.15 -8.22
C LEU A 590 16.78 16.76 -7.23
N LEU A 591 15.97 15.91 -6.57
CA LEU A 591 14.99 16.36 -5.59
C LEU A 591 15.65 16.97 -4.35
N MET A 592 16.76 16.41 -3.87
CA MET A 592 17.53 16.99 -2.77
C MET A 592 17.91 18.45 -3.08
N VAL A 593 18.45 18.71 -4.27
CA VAL A 593 18.84 20.08 -4.68
C VAL A 593 17.62 20.97 -4.83
N VAL A 594 16.60 20.52 -5.57
CA VAL A 594 15.41 21.33 -5.87
C VAL A 594 14.60 21.59 -4.60
N THR A 595 14.37 20.58 -3.77
CA THR A 595 13.60 20.75 -2.53
C THR A 595 14.31 21.68 -1.57
N SER A 596 15.63 21.48 -1.32
CA SER A 596 16.40 22.32 -0.40
C SER A 596 16.48 23.77 -0.88
N THR A 597 16.69 24.01 -2.18
CA THR A 597 16.70 25.37 -2.73
C THR A 597 15.33 26.03 -2.68
N SER A 598 14.26 25.26 -2.95
CA SER A 598 12.88 25.76 -2.86
C SER A 598 12.48 26.07 -1.41
N ILE A 599 12.84 25.23 -0.44
CA ILE A 599 12.62 25.51 0.99
C ILE A 599 13.33 26.79 1.39
N TRP A 600 14.59 26.94 1.01
CA TRP A 600 15.33 28.16 1.29
C TRP A 600 14.63 29.39 0.70
N TRP A 601 14.22 29.31 -0.56
CA TRP A 601 13.57 30.43 -1.25
C TRP A 601 12.22 30.84 -0.63
N PHE A 602 11.41 29.91 -0.18
CA PHE A 602 10.05 30.20 0.34
C PHE A 602 10.02 30.54 1.82
N TRP A 603 10.98 30.06 2.62
CA TRP A 603 10.90 30.17 4.09
C TRP A 603 12.15 30.81 4.72
N LEU A 604 13.27 30.92 4.05
CA LEU A 604 14.52 31.42 4.64
C LEU A 604 15.14 32.61 3.88
N ALA A 605 14.74 32.87 2.63
CA ALA A 605 15.21 34.02 1.83
C ALA A 605 14.30 35.28 2.11
#